data_d9b8fdddfb45b7daae8076ff601d2148
#
_entry.id   d9b8fdddfb45b7daae8076ff601d2148
#
_cell.length_a   1.000
_cell.length_b   1.000
_cell.length_c   1.000
_cell.angle_alpha   90.00
_cell.angle_beta   90.00
_cell.angle_gamma   90.00
#
_symmetry.space_group_name_H-M   'P 1'
#
loop_
_entity.id
_entity.type
_entity.pdbx_description
1 polymer ?
#
loop_
_entity_poly.entity_id
_entity_poly.type
_entity_poly.pdbx_seq_one_letter_code
_entity_poly.pdbx_strand_id
1 'polypeptide(L)'
;PDFDEDDLTEKSYDSYSDLDDEGRCQTAQACIGKDIMPTKERGAIGMVKPTGWHTVKYDNVDGKYLYNRCHLIAYQLTGENANKKNLITGTRSFNVDGMLPYEEMVGDYVRETGNHVLYRVTPVFEGDDLVAKGVQMEAMSVEDKGEDIEFNVFVYNVQDGIDIDYKTGDSHKASEDSDSTAEASSSQQEIRGNKRSKVYHCPGQRDYNKMADSKNLIIFHSEKEAQAAGYRKAQ
;
A
#
# COMPACT_ATOMS: atom_id res chain seq x y z
N PRO A 1 -3.35 10.67 -9.48
CA PRO A 1 -4.33 10.95 -8.42
C PRO A 1 -5.45 11.84 -8.95
N ASP A 2 -6.60 11.74 -8.30
CA ASP A 2 -7.79 12.52 -8.64
C ASP A 2 -8.00 13.58 -7.56
N PHE A 3 -7.15 14.63 -7.61
CA PHE A 3 -7.26 15.80 -6.73
C PHE A 3 -7.76 17.00 -7.52
N ASP A 4 -8.68 17.76 -6.91
CA ASP A 4 -9.09 19.03 -7.46
C ASP A 4 -8.01 20.10 -7.24
N GLU A 5 -7.95 21.12 -8.11
CA GLU A 5 -6.99 22.23 -7.94
C GLU A 5 -7.18 22.96 -6.61
N ASP A 6 -8.41 23.00 -6.10
CA ASP A 6 -8.75 23.61 -4.80
C ASP A 6 -8.23 22.79 -3.60
N ASP A 7 -7.90 21.52 -3.79
CA ASP A 7 -7.27 20.67 -2.76
C ASP A 7 -5.78 20.98 -2.58
N LEU A 8 -5.13 21.51 -3.61
CA LEU A 8 -3.70 21.86 -3.61
C LEU A 8 -3.45 23.12 -2.78
N THR A 9 -3.09 22.94 -1.53
CA THR A 9 -2.82 24.02 -0.58
C THR A 9 -1.46 23.82 0.10
N GLU A 10 -0.74 24.92 0.34
CA GLU A 10 0.49 24.94 1.15
C GLU A 10 0.19 25.02 2.66
N LYS A 11 -1.09 24.87 3.05
CA LYS A 11 -1.49 24.86 4.46
C LYS A 11 -1.66 23.42 4.93
N SER A 12 -0.82 23.02 5.87
CA SER A 12 -0.91 21.70 6.46
C SER A 12 -2.23 21.44 7.17
N TYR A 13 -2.79 20.26 6.99
CA TYR A 13 -3.98 19.75 7.69
C TYR A 13 -4.02 18.24 7.64
N ASP A 14 -4.81 17.64 8.51
CA ASP A 14 -5.26 16.26 8.41
C ASP A 14 -6.77 16.18 8.66
N SER A 15 -7.42 15.22 8.01
CA SER A 15 -8.86 15.03 8.05
C SER A 15 -9.20 13.54 7.92
N TYR A 16 -10.13 13.10 8.74
CA TYR A 16 -10.57 11.71 8.82
C TYR A 16 -12.09 11.67 8.74
N SER A 17 -12.61 11.04 7.69
CA SER A 17 -14.05 10.87 7.52
C SER A 17 -14.68 10.11 8.69
N ASP A 18 -15.95 10.33 8.95
CA ASP A 18 -16.68 9.56 9.94
C ASP A 18 -16.71 8.07 9.57
N LEU A 19 -16.75 7.22 10.59
CA LEU A 19 -16.96 5.80 10.38
C LEU A 19 -18.34 5.58 9.73
N ASP A 20 -18.44 4.55 8.89
CA ASP A 20 -19.73 4.15 8.35
C ASP A 20 -20.60 3.42 9.39
N ASP A 21 -21.79 2.97 8.97
CA ASP A 21 -22.76 2.30 9.85
C ASP A 21 -22.24 0.98 10.42
N GLU A 22 -21.31 0.31 9.77
CA GLU A 22 -20.59 -0.88 10.25
C GLU A 22 -19.40 -0.54 11.16
N GLY A 23 -19.10 0.74 11.35
CA GLY A 23 -17.96 1.21 12.15
C GLY A 23 -16.62 1.15 11.42
N ARG A 24 -16.62 1.03 10.09
CA ARG A 24 -15.41 0.93 9.26
C ARG A 24 -14.85 2.32 8.95
N CYS A 25 -13.53 2.42 8.91
CA CYS A 25 -12.86 3.63 8.45
C CYS A 25 -13.23 3.98 7.01
N GLN A 26 -13.33 5.26 6.75
CA GLN A 26 -13.55 5.84 5.44
C GLN A 26 -12.28 6.61 5.01
N THR A 27 -12.37 7.43 3.99
CA THR A 27 -11.24 8.19 3.45
C THR A 27 -10.57 9.05 4.53
N ALA A 28 -9.24 8.98 4.57
CA ALA A 28 -8.38 9.90 5.31
C ALA A 28 -7.58 10.74 4.31
N GLN A 29 -7.48 12.04 4.52
CA GLN A 29 -6.76 12.97 3.66
C GLN A 29 -5.95 13.95 4.50
N ALA A 30 -4.75 14.29 4.04
CA ALA A 30 -3.91 15.29 4.67
C ALA A 30 -3.12 16.08 3.62
N CYS A 31 -2.89 17.34 3.90
CA CYS A 31 -1.81 18.09 3.30
C CYS A 31 -0.63 18.06 4.28
N ILE A 32 0.35 17.24 3.97
CA ILE A 32 1.45 16.94 4.87
C ILE A 32 2.55 17.98 4.69
N GLY A 33 2.75 18.79 5.70
CA GLY A 33 3.87 19.70 5.82
C GLY A 33 4.71 19.36 7.05
N LYS A 34 5.91 19.87 7.12
CA LYS A 34 6.87 19.59 8.20
C LYS A 34 6.35 20.00 9.58
N ASP A 35 5.47 20.97 9.64
CA ASP A 35 4.89 21.55 10.87
C ASP A 35 3.91 20.61 11.59
N ILE A 36 3.26 19.67 10.86
CA ILE A 36 2.36 18.67 11.46
C ILE A 36 3.01 17.31 11.69
N MET A 37 4.24 17.11 11.21
CA MET A 37 4.98 15.88 11.49
C MET A 37 5.27 15.74 12.99
N PRO A 38 5.28 14.50 13.53
CA PRO A 38 5.45 14.28 14.96
C PRO A 38 6.84 14.71 15.44
N THR A 39 6.87 15.37 16.60
CA THR A 39 8.10 15.70 17.35
C THR A 39 8.30 14.81 18.57
N LYS A 40 7.38 13.86 18.79
CA LYS A 40 7.39 12.92 19.93
C LYS A 40 7.37 11.48 19.41
N GLU A 41 7.81 10.56 20.23
CA GLU A 41 7.69 9.14 19.95
C GLU A 41 6.22 8.70 19.91
N ARG A 42 5.96 7.71 19.06
CA ARG A 42 4.64 7.08 18.90
C ARG A 42 4.16 6.48 20.22
N GLY A 43 2.93 6.81 20.60
CA GLY A 43 2.27 6.24 21.76
C GLY A 43 1.66 4.85 21.50
N ALA A 44 1.14 4.22 22.56
CA ALA A 44 0.41 2.96 22.44
C ALA A 44 -0.91 3.17 21.68
N ILE A 45 -1.28 2.18 20.85
CA ILE A 45 -2.54 2.15 20.07
C ILE A 45 -3.35 0.87 20.33
N GLY A 46 -2.90 0.02 21.25
CA GLY A 46 -3.52 -1.29 21.54
C GLY A 46 -4.96 -1.23 22.02
N MET A 47 -5.42 -0.09 22.53
CA MET A 47 -6.80 0.12 22.96
C MET A 47 -7.78 0.24 21.77
N VAL A 48 -7.33 0.61 20.59
CA VAL A 48 -8.17 0.67 19.40
C VAL A 48 -8.29 -0.72 18.79
N LYS A 49 -9.52 -1.17 18.58
CA LYS A 49 -9.83 -2.42 17.87
C LYS A 49 -10.61 -2.05 16.60
N PRO A 50 -9.95 -2.00 15.44
CA PRO A 50 -10.65 -1.78 14.18
C PRO A 50 -11.63 -2.91 13.88
N THR A 51 -12.55 -2.71 12.92
CA THR A 51 -13.46 -3.77 12.47
C THR A 51 -12.69 -5.01 12.03
N GLY A 52 -13.23 -6.19 12.26
CA GLY A 52 -12.61 -7.47 11.93
C GLY A 52 -11.30 -7.79 12.67
N TRP A 53 -11.02 -7.10 13.80
CA TRP A 53 -9.79 -7.30 14.57
C TRP A 53 -9.75 -8.64 15.30
N HIS A 54 -8.72 -9.44 15.00
CA HIS A 54 -8.35 -10.64 15.74
C HIS A 54 -6.88 -10.60 16.15
N THR A 55 -6.57 -11.18 17.32
CA THR A 55 -5.19 -11.41 17.73
C THR A 55 -4.82 -12.85 17.36
N VAL A 56 -4.19 -13.02 16.22
CA VAL A 56 -3.83 -14.33 15.67
C VAL A 56 -2.34 -14.35 15.28
N LYS A 57 -1.71 -15.50 15.44
CA LYS A 57 -0.30 -15.71 15.17
C LYS A 57 -0.09 -16.85 14.19
N TYR A 58 0.88 -16.66 13.29
CA TYR A 58 1.36 -17.66 12.35
C TYR A 58 2.89 -17.65 12.32
N ASP A 59 3.51 -18.84 12.26
CA ASP A 59 4.98 -18.94 12.25
C ASP A 59 5.64 -18.43 10.98
N ASN A 60 4.90 -18.41 9.86
CA ASN A 60 5.35 -17.89 8.56
C ASN A 60 5.13 -16.37 8.39
N VAL A 61 4.62 -15.68 9.39
CA VAL A 61 4.45 -14.21 9.36
C VAL A 61 5.60 -13.57 10.14
N ASP A 62 6.19 -12.52 9.57
CA ASP A 62 7.21 -11.73 10.27
C ASP A 62 6.65 -11.13 11.56
N GLY A 63 7.36 -11.30 12.67
CA GLY A 63 6.88 -10.93 14.01
C GLY A 63 5.72 -11.78 14.52
N LYS A 64 5.30 -12.81 13.77
CA LYS A 64 4.26 -13.80 14.06
C LYS A 64 2.82 -13.28 14.08
N TYR A 65 2.55 -12.04 14.43
CA TYR A 65 1.21 -11.47 14.43
C TYR A 65 0.74 -11.15 13.02
N LEU A 66 -0.36 -11.80 12.59
CA LEU A 66 -0.95 -11.56 11.27
C LEU A 66 -1.39 -10.11 11.13
N TYR A 67 -2.19 -9.63 12.08
CA TYR A 67 -2.78 -8.31 11.99
C TYR A 67 -2.01 -7.25 12.75
N ASN A 68 -1.88 -6.11 12.10
CA ASN A 68 -1.42 -4.84 12.64
C ASN A 68 -2.60 -3.85 12.67
N ARG A 69 -2.58 -2.92 13.59
CA ARG A 69 -3.41 -1.72 13.53
C ARG A 69 -2.73 -0.78 12.56
N CYS A 70 -3.17 -0.83 11.31
CA CYS A 70 -2.56 -0.04 10.24
C CYS A 70 -3.17 1.36 10.23
N HIS A 71 -2.32 2.38 10.32
CA HIS A 71 -2.76 3.74 10.07
C HIS A 71 -3.07 3.91 8.59
N LEU A 72 -4.15 4.61 8.25
CA LEU A 72 -4.40 5.09 6.88
C LEU A 72 -3.39 6.19 6.54
N ILE A 73 -3.25 7.19 7.40
CA ILE A 73 -2.16 8.17 7.35
C ILE A 73 -1.19 7.85 8.48
N ALA A 74 0.05 7.51 8.12
CA ALA A 74 1.07 7.06 9.05
C ALA A 74 1.36 8.10 10.16
N TYR A 75 1.63 7.61 11.37
CA TYR A 75 2.04 8.46 12.49
C TYR A 75 3.19 9.40 12.13
N GLN A 76 4.17 8.93 11.36
CA GLN A 76 5.34 9.72 10.96
C GLN A 76 4.99 10.93 10.08
N LEU A 77 3.79 10.98 9.51
CA LEU A 77 3.35 12.04 8.59
C LEU A 77 2.56 13.16 9.28
N THR A 78 1.69 12.81 10.22
CA THR A 78 0.78 13.78 10.87
C THR A 78 0.79 13.73 12.40
N GLY A 79 1.50 12.76 12.99
CA GLY A 79 1.51 12.59 14.44
C GLY A 79 0.20 12.06 15.04
N GLU A 80 -0.81 11.72 14.21
CA GLU A 80 -2.08 11.17 14.67
C GLU A 80 -1.90 9.73 15.18
N ASN A 81 -2.15 9.48 16.46
CA ASN A 81 -1.76 8.22 17.09
C ASN A 81 -2.90 7.21 17.21
N ALA A 82 -3.80 7.38 18.16
CA ALA A 82 -4.82 6.39 18.55
C ALA A 82 -6.22 6.76 18.02
N ASN A 83 -6.30 7.36 16.86
CA ASN A 83 -7.53 7.75 16.22
C ASN A 83 -8.22 6.54 15.59
N LYS A 84 -9.43 6.21 16.06
CA LYS A 84 -10.22 5.10 15.54
C LYS A 84 -10.66 5.27 14.08
N LYS A 85 -10.67 6.51 13.56
CA LYS A 85 -11.00 6.82 12.16
C LYS A 85 -9.78 6.69 11.22
N ASN A 86 -8.60 6.45 11.79
CA ASN A 86 -7.33 6.32 11.07
C ASN A 86 -6.69 4.94 11.21
N LEU A 87 -7.37 3.97 11.84
CA LEU A 87 -6.80 2.65 12.11
C LEU A 87 -7.69 1.55 11.53
N ILE A 88 -7.12 0.71 10.67
CA ILE A 88 -7.78 -0.46 10.09
C ILE A 88 -7.06 -1.74 10.48
N THR A 89 -7.75 -2.87 10.37
CA THR A 89 -7.16 -4.20 10.47
C THR A 89 -6.44 -4.52 9.17
N GLY A 90 -5.12 -4.58 9.21
CA GLY A 90 -4.30 -4.94 8.05
C GLY A 90 -3.28 -6.01 8.40
N THR A 91 -2.86 -6.77 7.41
CA THR A 91 -1.82 -7.79 7.60
C THR A 91 -0.44 -7.16 7.83
N ARG A 92 0.49 -7.97 8.29
CA ARG A 92 1.88 -7.53 8.45
C ARG A 92 2.48 -7.10 7.12
N SER A 93 2.33 -7.93 6.07
CA SER A 93 2.81 -7.62 4.71
C SER A 93 2.18 -6.37 4.14
N PHE A 94 0.85 -6.25 4.25
CA PHE A 94 0.14 -5.04 3.81
C PHE A 94 0.71 -3.76 4.43
N ASN A 95 0.95 -3.81 5.74
CA ASN A 95 1.43 -2.64 6.48
C ASN A 95 2.90 -2.29 6.15
N VAL A 96 3.78 -3.29 6.10
CA VAL A 96 5.24 -3.08 6.04
C VAL A 96 5.78 -3.15 4.62
N ASP A 97 5.32 -4.12 3.83
CA ASP A 97 5.82 -4.30 2.48
C ASP A 97 4.99 -3.50 1.46
N GLY A 98 3.71 -3.27 1.78
CA GLY A 98 2.76 -2.59 0.90
C GLY A 98 2.69 -1.08 1.13
N MET A 99 2.25 -0.62 2.31
CA MET A 99 2.00 0.80 2.56
C MET A 99 3.28 1.59 2.89
N LEU A 100 4.13 1.05 3.76
CA LEU A 100 5.28 1.76 4.31
C LEU A 100 6.21 2.39 3.26
N PRO A 101 6.55 1.74 2.11
CA PRO A 101 7.41 2.37 1.11
C PRO A 101 6.87 3.69 0.54
N TYR A 102 5.55 3.80 0.37
CA TYR A 102 4.89 5.03 -0.08
C TYR A 102 4.84 6.08 1.02
N GLU A 103 4.60 5.67 2.26
CA GLU A 103 4.62 6.56 3.43
C GLU A 103 6.01 7.15 3.65
N GLU A 104 7.06 6.33 3.50
CA GLU A 104 8.46 6.78 3.59
C GLU A 104 8.80 7.76 2.46
N MET A 105 8.41 7.47 1.22
CA MET A 105 8.61 8.35 0.08
C MET A 105 8.03 9.74 0.34
N VAL A 106 6.79 9.82 0.79
CA VAL A 106 6.12 11.08 1.15
C VAL A 106 6.84 11.78 2.31
N GLY A 107 7.14 11.03 3.38
CA GLY A 107 7.79 11.57 4.56
C GLY A 107 9.20 12.10 4.28
N ASP A 108 9.98 11.40 3.47
CA ASP A 108 11.34 11.82 3.10
C ASP A 108 11.29 13.09 2.25
N TYR A 109 10.41 13.14 1.25
CA TYR A 109 10.23 14.35 0.43
C TYR A 109 9.92 15.59 1.30
N VAL A 110 8.95 15.49 2.21
CA VAL A 110 8.59 16.62 3.08
C VAL A 110 9.75 17.00 4.01
N ARG A 111 10.49 16.04 4.54
CA ARG A 111 11.65 16.29 5.41
C ARG A 111 12.81 16.98 4.70
N GLU A 112 13.08 16.55 3.46
CA GLU A 112 14.22 17.03 2.66
C GLU A 112 13.97 18.39 2.03
N THR A 113 12.77 18.58 1.47
CA THR A 113 12.43 19.79 0.72
C THR A 113 11.78 20.88 1.57
N GLY A 114 11.03 20.49 2.60
CA GLY A 114 10.16 21.38 3.37
C GLY A 114 8.85 21.71 2.65
N ASN A 115 8.63 21.17 1.46
CA ASN A 115 7.42 21.32 0.66
C ASN A 115 6.30 20.41 1.18
N HIS A 116 5.08 20.61 0.67
CA HIS A 116 3.89 19.89 1.07
C HIS A 116 3.55 18.75 0.11
N VAL A 117 2.92 17.71 0.64
CA VAL A 117 2.33 16.62 -0.14
C VAL A 117 0.87 16.47 0.23
N LEU A 118 -0.01 16.61 -0.76
CA LEU A 118 -1.40 16.20 -0.61
C LEU A 118 -1.47 14.68 -0.69
N TYR A 119 -2.01 14.05 0.34
CA TYR A 119 -2.01 12.59 0.52
C TYR A 119 -3.39 12.10 0.94
N ARG A 120 -3.93 11.13 0.22
CA ARG A 120 -5.24 10.54 0.50
C ARG A 120 -5.16 9.04 0.52
N VAL A 121 -5.77 8.42 1.51
CA VAL A 121 -5.87 6.96 1.65
C VAL A 121 -7.33 6.58 1.84
N THR A 122 -7.83 5.75 0.94
CA THR A 122 -9.21 5.27 0.95
C THR A 122 -9.22 3.76 1.12
N PRO A 123 -9.71 3.23 2.24
CA PRO A 123 -9.91 1.79 2.42
C PRO A 123 -11.06 1.30 1.55
N VAL A 124 -10.88 0.13 0.94
CA VAL A 124 -11.88 -0.48 0.05
C VAL A 124 -12.41 -1.75 0.68
N PHE A 125 -13.68 -1.71 1.05
CA PHE A 125 -14.43 -2.85 1.58
C PHE A 125 -15.38 -3.39 0.51
N GLU A 126 -15.63 -4.69 0.52
CA GLU A 126 -16.60 -5.33 -0.35
C GLU A 126 -17.87 -5.66 0.45
N GLY A 127 -19.03 -5.13 0.03
CA GLY A 127 -20.29 -5.37 0.73
C GLY A 127 -20.23 -5.04 2.22
N ASP A 128 -20.52 -6.03 3.05
CA ASP A 128 -20.52 -5.95 4.53
C ASP A 128 -19.22 -6.48 5.18
N ASP A 129 -18.13 -6.58 4.42
CA ASP A 129 -16.83 -7.00 4.93
C ASP A 129 -16.34 -6.08 6.05
N LEU A 130 -15.81 -6.66 7.13
CA LEU A 130 -15.24 -5.93 8.27
C LEU A 130 -13.75 -5.62 8.12
N VAL A 131 -13.07 -6.30 7.18
CA VAL A 131 -11.66 -6.08 6.83
C VAL A 131 -11.58 -5.57 5.41
N ALA A 132 -10.83 -4.49 5.20
CA ALA A 132 -10.67 -3.92 3.87
C ALA A 132 -9.89 -4.88 2.95
N LYS A 133 -10.30 -4.99 1.68
CA LYS A 133 -9.55 -5.72 0.63
C LYS A 133 -8.17 -5.10 0.38
N GLY A 134 -8.06 -3.82 0.66
CA GLY A 134 -6.86 -3.02 0.50
C GLY A 134 -7.16 -1.54 0.66
N VAL A 135 -6.20 -0.72 0.32
CA VAL A 135 -6.34 0.73 0.29
C VAL A 135 -5.92 1.29 -1.05
N GLN A 136 -6.62 2.30 -1.52
CA GLN A 136 -6.12 3.20 -2.54
C GLN A 136 -5.31 4.28 -1.85
N MET A 137 -4.06 4.47 -2.28
CA MET A 137 -3.17 5.52 -1.78
C MET A 137 -2.85 6.47 -2.94
N GLU A 138 -3.09 7.75 -2.72
CA GLU A 138 -2.86 8.80 -3.69
C GLU A 138 -2.01 9.90 -3.08
N ALA A 139 -1.07 10.41 -3.82
CA ALA A 139 -0.24 11.54 -3.40
C ALA A 139 0.13 12.44 -4.56
N MET A 140 0.29 13.73 -4.25
CA MET A 140 0.81 14.74 -5.16
C MET A 140 1.57 15.80 -4.37
N SER A 141 2.81 16.10 -4.78
CA SER A 141 3.55 17.24 -4.24
C SER A 141 2.88 18.54 -4.67
N VAL A 142 2.74 19.48 -3.73
CA VAL A 142 1.87 20.64 -3.92
C VAL A 142 2.56 21.75 -4.71
N GLU A 143 3.74 22.19 -4.27
CA GLU A 143 4.43 23.38 -4.79
C GLU A 143 4.87 23.19 -6.25
N ASP A 144 5.24 21.97 -6.62
CA ASP A 144 5.68 21.63 -7.99
C ASP A 144 4.58 20.93 -8.82
N LYS A 145 3.36 20.81 -8.25
CA LYS A 145 2.18 20.22 -8.91
C LYS A 145 2.38 18.79 -9.38
N GLY A 146 3.05 17.98 -8.56
CA GLY A 146 3.25 16.56 -8.80
C GLY A 146 4.50 16.23 -9.61
N GLU A 147 5.41 17.18 -9.84
CA GLU A 147 6.64 16.91 -10.60
C GLU A 147 7.55 15.91 -9.86
N ASP A 148 7.68 16.04 -8.55
CA ASP A 148 8.53 15.17 -7.72
C ASP A 148 7.77 13.97 -7.12
N ILE A 149 6.55 14.19 -6.62
CA ILE A 149 5.70 13.13 -6.04
C ILE A 149 4.35 13.13 -6.74
N GLU A 150 4.07 12.05 -7.47
CA GLU A 150 2.74 11.77 -8.00
C GLU A 150 2.53 10.26 -8.06
N PHE A 151 1.55 9.74 -7.32
CA PHE A 151 1.14 8.35 -7.45
C PHE A 151 -0.35 8.13 -7.13
N ASN A 152 -0.90 7.08 -7.72
CA ASN A 152 -2.19 6.50 -7.40
C ASN A 152 -2.03 4.98 -7.47
N VAL A 153 -2.00 4.34 -6.33
CA VAL A 153 -1.72 2.90 -6.21
C VAL A 153 -2.78 2.22 -5.36
N PHE A 154 -3.00 0.94 -5.62
CA PHE A 154 -3.83 0.09 -4.77
C PHE A 154 -2.93 -0.94 -4.08
N VAL A 155 -2.96 -0.94 -2.75
CA VAL A 155 -2.23 -1.88 -1.91
C VAL A 155 -3.20 -2.92 -1.39
N TYR A 156 -2.98 -4.19 -1.73
CA TYR A 156 -3.83 -5.30 -1.31
C TYR A 156 -3.54 -5.71 0.14
N ASN A 157 -4.61 -5.92 0.91
CA ASN A 157 -4.52 -6.39 2.30
C ASN A 157 -4.46 -7.91 2.33
N VAL A 158 -3.32 -8.45 1.99
CA VAL A 158 -3.05 -9.90 1.90
C VAL A 158 -1.83 -10.29 2.72
N GLN A 159 -1.68 -11.58 3.01
CA GLN A 159 -0.50 -12.16 3.64
C GLN A 159 -0.17 -13.47 2.94
N ASP A 160 1.07 -13.62 2.51
CA ASP A 160 1.52 -14.83 1.83
C ASP A 160 1.31 -16.09 2.71
N GLY A 161 0.72 -17.13 2.11
CA GLY A 161 0.41 -18.39 2.77
C GLY A 161 -0.72 -18.32 3.82
N ILE A 162 -1.50 -17.23 3.85
CA ILE A 162 -2.66 -17.07 4.76
C ILE A 162 -3.89 -16.68 3.95
N ASP A 163 -4.97 -17.42 4.14
CA ASP A 163 -6.30 -17.06 3.67
C ASP A 163 -7.04 -16.24 4.73
N ILE A 164 -7.68 -15.17 4.29
CA ILE A 164 -8.41 -14.23 5.14
C ILE A 164 -9.89 -14.23 4.74
N ASP A 165 -10.76 -14.45 5.71
CA ASP A 165 -12.17 -14.11 5.58
C ASP A 165 -12.36 -12.60 5.86
N TYR A 166 -12.48 -11.81 4.82
CA TYR A 166 -12.62 -10.35 4.94
C TYR A 166 -13.94 -9.94 5.62
N LYS A 167 -14.95 -10.81 5.57
CA LYS A 167 -16.23 -10.53 6.22
C LYS A 167 -16.10 -10.50 7.74
N THR A 168 -15.28 -11.37 8.32
CA THR A 168 -15.17 -11.53 9.77
C THR A 168 -13.80 -11.12 10.32
N GLY A 169 -12.74 -11.21 9.52
CA GLY A 169 -11.36 -11.10 9.94
C GLY A 169 -10.76 -12.44 10.40
N ASP A 170 -11.52 -13.53 10.35
CA ASP A 170 -10.97 -14.87 10.59
C ASP A 170 -9.93 -15.23 9.54
N SER A 171 -9.01 -16.11 9.89
CA SER A 171 -7.93 -16.49 8.99
C SER A 171 -7.45 -17.91 9.25
N HIS A 172 -6.86 -18.52 8.26
CA HIS A 172 -6.21 -19.83 8.37
C HIS A 172 -5.02 -19.91 7.40
N LYS A 173 -4.12 -20.88 7.65
CA LYS A 173 -3.06 -21.16 6.67
C LYS A 173 -3.68 -21.63 5.37
N ALA A 174 -3.22 -21.07 4.25
CA ALA A 174 -3.59 -21.57 2.95
C ALA A 174 -3.18 -23.04 2.84
N SER A 175 -4.11 -23.92 2.43
CA SER A 175 -3.82 -25.34 2.22
C SER A 175 -2.94 -25.49 0.97
N GLU A 176 -1.90 -26.33 1.06
CA GLU A 176 -1.06 -26.70 -0.08
C GLU A 176 -1.83 -27.49 -1.18
N ASP A 177 -3.08 -27.86 -0.91
CA ASP A 177 -3.99 -28.60 -1.80
C ASP A 177 -5.27 -27.83 -2.06
N SER A 178 -5.23 -26.85 -2.93
CA SER A 178 -6.43 -26.40 -3.65
C SER A 178 -6.11 -26.05 -5.10
N ASP A 179 -5.79 -27.10 -5.86
CA ASP A 179 -6.04 -27.11 -7.29
C ASP A 179 -7.54 -27.33 -7.49
N SER A 180 -8.32 -26.27 -7.57
CA SER A 180 -9.65 -26.29 -8.18
C SER A 180 -10.08 -24.90 -8.64
N THR A 181 -9.87 -24.66 -9.93
CA THR A 181 -10.75 -23.92 -10.85
C THR A 181 -11.50 -22.71 -10.31
N ALA A 182 -10.88 -21.54 -10.37
CA ALA A 182 -11.54 -20.30 -10.74
C ALA A 182 -10.55 -19.47 -11.55
N GLU A 183 -10.87 -19.24 -12.80
CA GLU A 183 -10.05 -18.47 -13.73
C GLU A 183 -9.84 -17.04 -13.24
N ALA A 184 -8.65 -16.76 -12.77
CA ALA A 184 -7.90 -15.51 -12.85
C ALA A 184 -6.53 -15.72 -12.18
N SER A 185 -5.72 -16.65 -12.73
CA SER A 185 -4.33 -16.77 -12.35
C SER A 185 -3.55 -15.59 -12.89
N SER A 186 -3.21 -14.63 -12.05
CA SER A 186 -1.98 -13.90 -12.24
C SER A 186 -0.90 -14.62 -11.43
N SER A 187 -0.32 -15.69 -12.01
CA SER A 187 1.02 -16.09 -11.61
C SER A 187 1.89 -14.84 -11.65
N GLN A 188 2.49 -14.45 -10.54
CA GLN A 188 3.55 -13.44 -10.51
C GLN A 188 4.71 -14.00 -11.33
N GLN A 189 4.63 -13.84 -12.63
CA GLN A 189 5.75 -14.11 -13.52
C GLN A 189 6.69 -12.92 -13.38
N GLU A 190 7.82 -13.11 -12.71
CA GLU A 190 8.90 -12.15 -12.72
C GLU A 190 9.29 -11.87 -14.18
N ILE A 191 8.94 -10.69 -14.68
CA ILE A 191 9.28 -10.23 -16.01
C ILE A 191 10.53 -9.36 -15.90
N ARG A 192 11.60 -9.75 -16.57
CA ARG A 192 12.90 -9.05 -16.50
C ARG A 192 13.06 -8.08 -17.65
N GLY A 193 13.07 -6.80 -17.36
CA GLY A 193 13.27 -5.74 -18.34
C GLY A 193 14.69 -5.16 -18.28
N ASN A 194 15.13 -4.59 -19.40
CA ASN A 194 16.37 -3.84 -19.48
C ASN A 194 16.08 -2.35 -19.66
N LYS A 195 16.43 -1.54 -18.67
CA LYS A 195 16.19 -0.09 -18.65
C LYS A 195 16.75 0.64 -19.87
N ARG A 196 17.85 0.17 -20.44
CA ARG A 196 18.53 0.82 -21.57
C ARG A 196 17.88 0.47 -22.91
N SER A 197 17.57 -0.81 -23.14
CA SER A 197 17.01 -1.25 -24.42
C SER A 197 15.49 -1.19 -24.48
N LYS A 198 14.83 -1.00 -23.32
CA LYS A 198 13.36 -1.06 -23.16
C LYS A 198 12.77 -2.37 -23.70
N VAL A 199 13.49 -3.48 -23.51
CA VAL A 199 13.06 -4.83 -23.87
C VAL A 199 12.86 -5.62 -22.58
N TYR A 200 11.77 -6.40 -22.52
CA TYR A 200 11.53 -7.33 -21.41
C TYR A 200 11.51 -8.79 -21.89
N HIS A 201 11.85 -9.69 -20.98
CA HIS A 201 11.91 -11.13 -21.16
C HIS A 201 10.99 -11.82 -20.13
N CYS A 202 10.22 -12.79 -20.60
CA CYS A 202 9.41 -13.64 -19.75
C CYS A 202 10.19 -14.89 -19.34
N PRO A 203 9.82 -15.55 -18.22
CA PRO A 203 10.36 -16.85 -17.86
C PRO A 203 10.30 -17.84 -19.03
N GLY A 204 11.38 -18.59 -19.23
CA GLY A 204 11.50 -19.55 -20.34
C GLY A 204 12.00 -18.98 -21.67
N GLN A 205 12.11 -17.66 -21.84
CA GLN A 205 12.74 -17.08 -23.01
C GLN A 205 14.27 -17.20 -22.96
N ARG A 206 14.90 -17.31 -24.14
CA ARG A 206 16.33 -17.61 -24.33
C ARG A 206 17.29 -16.78 -23.46
N ASP A 207 17.02 -15.49 -23.30
CA ASP A 207 17.93 -14.59 -22.60
C ASP A 207 17.42 -14.16 -21.21
N TYR A 208 16.31 -14.74 -20.74
CA TYR A 208 15.71 -14.42 -19.45
C TYR A 208 16.68 -14.57 -18.27
N ASN A 209 17.43 -15.70 -18.23
CA ASN A 209 18.37 -15.96 -17.16
C ASN A 209 19.61 -15.04 -17.20
N LYS A 210 20.01 -14.62 -18.39
CA LYS A 210 21.13 -13.68 -18.56
C LYS A 210 20.81 -12.28 -18.06
N MET A 211 19.52 -11.94 -17.99
CA MET A 211 19.08 -10.63 -17.46
C MET A 211 19.27 -10.48 -15.97
N ALA A 212 19.39 -11.58 -15.20
CA ALA A 212 19.57 -11.55 -13.74
C ALA A 212 20.81 -10.75 -13.31
N ASP A 213 21.90 -10.86 -14.08
CA ASP A 213 23.18 -10.19 -13.78
C ASP A 213 23.34 -8.81 -14.45
N SER A 214 22.27 -8.32 -15.09
CA SER A 214 22.32 -7.05 -15.83
C SER A 214 22.28 -5.85 -14.88
N LYS A 215 23.25 -4.95 -15.00
CA LYS A 215 23.26 -3.64 -14.28
C LYS A 215 22.06 -2.75 -14.65
N ASN A 216 21.34 -3.06 -15.72
CA ASN A 216 20.15 -2.34 -16.19
C ASN A 216 18.86 -3.14 -15.94
N LEU A 217 18.89 -4.13 -15.03
CA LEU A 217 17.73 -4.92 -14.70
C LEU A 217 16.62 -4.06 -14.07
N ILE A 218 15.41 -4.30 -14.51
CA ILE A 218 14.15 -3.89 -13.85
C ILE A 218 13.22 -5.09 -13.86
N ILE A 219 12.50 -5.28 -12.78
CA ILE A 219 11.54 -6.37 -12.63
C ILE A 219 10.13 -5.81 -12.73
N PHE A 220 9.29 -6.49 -13.49
CA PHE A 220 7.85 -6.25 -13.57
C PHE A 220 7.11 -7.52 -13.15
N HIS A 221 5.94 -7.37 -12.57
CA HIS A 221 5.13 -8.48 -12.10
C HIS A 221 4.12 -8.99 -13.14
N SER A 222 4.02 -8.30 -14.28
CA SER A 222 3.22 -8.74 -15.43
C SER A 222 3.74 -8.15 -16.74
N GLU A 223 3.42 -8.81 -17.86
CA GLU A 223 3.69 -8.27 -19.20
C GLU A 223 2.95 -6.96 -19.44
N LYS A 224 1.75 -6.82 -18.89
CA LYS A 224 0.93 -5.60 -18.99
C LYS A 224 1.61 -4.41 -18.32
N GLU A 225 2.21 -4.64 -17.16
CA GLU A 225 3.00 -3.62 -16.44
C GLU A 225 4.22 -3.19 -17.24
N ALA A 226 4.99 -4.15 -17.77
CA ALA A 226 6.16 -3.86 -18.61
C ALA A 226 5.76 -3.05 -19.87
N GLN A 227 4.65 -3.41 -20.51
CA GLN A 227 4.15 -2.70 -21.69
C GLN A 227 3.66 -1.29 -21.35
N ALA A 228 2.95 -1.11 -20.23
CA ALA A 228 2.52 0.20 -19.73
C ALA A 228 3.70 1.12 -19.42
N ALA A 229 4.83 0.55 -18.93
CA ALA A 229 6.09 1.25 -18.70
C ALA A 229 6.90 1.49 -20.00
N GLY A 230 6.32 1.23 -21.18
CA GLY A 230 6.94 1.47 -22.48
C GLY A 230 7.99 0.43 -22.89
N TYR A 231 7.93 -0.77 -22.32
CA TYR A 231 8.81 -1.87 -22.70
C TYR A 231 8.15 -2.77 -23.74
N ARG A 232 8.95 -3.32 -24.66
CA ARG A 232 8.53 -4.29 -25.68
C ARG A 232 9.05 -5.69 -25.33
N LYS A 233 8.28 -6.71 -25.69
CA LYS A 233 8.67 -8.11 -25.51
C LYS A 233 9.88 -8.46 -26.39
N ALA A 234 10.80 -9.24 -25.84
CA ALA A 234 11.88 -9.84 -26.62
C ALA A 234 11.29 -10.87 -27.62
N GLN A 235 11.85 -10.91 -28.82
CA GLN A 235 11.50 -11.90 -29.85
C GLN A 235 12.23 -13.22 -29.63
#